data_a921186bc88a9d9bb0becc5fa7fb9b41
#
_entry.id   a921186bc88a9d9bb0becc5fa7fb9b41
#
_cell.length_a   1.000
_cell.length_b   1.000
_cell.length_c   1.000
_cell.angle_alpha   90.00
_cell.angle_beta   90.00
_cell.angle_gamma   90.00
#
_symmetry.space_group_name_H-M   'P 1'
#
loop_
_entity.id
_entity.type
_entity.pdbx_description
1 polymer ?
#
loop_
_entity_poly.entity_id
_entity_poly.type
_entity_poly.pdbx_seq_one_letter_code
_entity_poly.pdbx_strand_id
1 'polypeptide(L)'
;MTRAGFPLEISDPERIPTARYYDADFYRRECEELWPHVWQMACRVEQVPEVGDWIEYSNLGKSVIIVRTKDGISAYHNACRHRGVPLTEGSHGNCKGKGFICPFHGWRWNIEGKNTFVYGRHMFSEHQLDEQDLALRPCRTEIEMGCVFINFDDDAPSLREQLGPLAVGLDAYNADKMRAEWCFGTVLPANWKVAMEAFMEGYHVMRTHPQLQQKVPILYNMMYGMDTGGIGVPINPNRSMKENIVDQVDHMQLLSEGMAGMCHAKDVAVARTLIDVELPEDPQQAIMHWFGMVNHCVTQAGQARGEPTPDLNRLAVETPVKSVEFIFPNYFLLPFLSSMAAYRIRPLGPESCMFELWSLTHFPEGQEPPVVMEPVMLPYDSDQFPMIPRQDYSNIPLQQKGLHAEGFDFMRLSKVIEGLISNYQRIIDGYIRHEPMDKLSAATQKLAGNFDGPVLDLGF
;
A
#
# COMPACT_ATOMS: atom_id res chain seq x y z
N MET A 1 21.81 21.78 -20.68
CA MET A 1 21.84 22.72 -19.54
C MET A 1 21.67 21.88 -18.31
N THR A 2 22.66 21.79 -17.42
CA THR A 2 22.50 21.18 -16.09
C THR A 2 21.45 22.01 -15.34
N ARG A 3 20.29 21.41 -15.02
CA ARG A 3 19.28 22.05 -14.15
C ARG A 3 19.94 22.37 -12.81
N ALA A 4 19.67 23.55 -12.25
CA ALA A 4 20.10 23.87 -10.90
C ALA A 4 19.49 22.87 -9.92
N GLY A 5 20.30 22.27 -9.05
CA GLY A 5 19.83 21.39 -8.00
C GLY A 5 18.98 22.16 -6.97
N PHE A 6 18.21 21.43 -6.18
CA PHE A 6 17.43 22.00 -5.08
C PHE A 6 18.00 21.55 -3.71
N PRO A 7 17.67 22.25 -2.61
CA PRO A 7 18.15 21.87 -1.29
C PRO A 7 17.75 20.43 -0.91
N LEU A 8 18.69 19.68 -0.32
CA LEU A 8 18.54 18.30 0.12
C LEU A 8 18.33 17.27 -1.01
N GLU A 9 18.58 17.64 -2.24
CA GLU A 9 18.62 16.71 -3.37
C GLU A 9 19.68 15.62 -3.17
N ILE A 10 19.39 14.39 -3.59
CA ILE A 10 20.32 13.27 -3.46
C ILE A 10 21.38 13.35 -4.57
N SER A 11 22.61 13.57 -4.17
CA SER A 11 23.79 13.57 -5.05
C SER A 11 24.58 12.26 -5.02
N ASP A 12 24.44 11.50 -3.94
CA ASP A 12 25.05 10.19 -3.73
C ASP A 12 23.94 9.19 -3.36
N PRO A 13 23.60 8.21 -4.21
CA PRO A 13 22.51 7.29 -3.98
C PRO A 13 22.67 6.39 -2.73
N GLU A 14 23.87 6.27 -2.19
CA GLU A 14 24.13 5.54 -0.95
C GLU A 14 24.04 6.43 0.31
N ARG A 15 23.77 7.74 0.13
CA ARG A 15 23.74 8.73 1.22
C ARG A 15 22.51 9.62 1.13
N ILE A 16 21.54 9.40 1.99
CA ILE A 16 20.30 10.19 2.02
C ILE A 16 20.41 11.29 3.07
N PRO A 17 20.28 12.59 2.71
CA PRO A 17 20.31 13.67 3.68
C PRO A 17 19.22 13.53 4.75
N THR A 18 19.58 13.55 6.02
CA THR A 18 18.64 13.32 7.14
C THR A 18 17.59 14.41 7.25
N ALA A 19 17.93 15.64 6.88
CA ALA A 19 17.00 16.77 6.90
C ALA A 19 15.76 16.56 6.02
N ARG A 20 15.79 15.70 5.01
CA ARG A 20 14.61 15.34 4.18
C ARG A 20 13.43 14.80 4.99
N TYR A 21 13.68 14.34 6.22
CA TYR A 21 12.68 13.71 7.07
C TYR A 21 12.12 14.63 8.17
N TYR A 22 12.62 15.88 8.27
CA TYR A 22 12.12 16.83 9.26
C TYR A 22 12.14 18.28 8.81
N ASP A 23 12.83 18.61 7.70
CA ASP A 23 12.85 19.97 7.16
C ASP A 23 11.46 20.36 6.63
N ALA A 24 10.92 21.47 7.16
CA ALA A 24 9.58 21.92 6.81
C ALA A 24 9.47 22.43 5.35
N ASP A 25 10.55 22.97 4.78
CA ASP A 25 10.55 23.45 3.40
C ASP A 25 10.61 22.26 2.43
N PHE A 26 11.36 21.22 2.76
CA PHE A 26 11.37 19.99 1.97
C PHE A 26 10.00 19.31 2.00
N TYR A 27 9.38 19.19 3.19
CA TYR A 27 8.03 18.66 3.32
C TYR A 27 7.00 19.48 2.53
N ARG A 28 7.10 20.81 2.55
CA ARG A 28 6.23 21.67 1.74
C ARG A 28 6.39 21.40 0.26
N ARG A 29 7.62 21.16 -0.23
CA ARG A 29 7.86 20.75 -1.62
C ARG A 29 7.20 19.42 -1.95
N GLU A 30 7.28 18.43 -1.07
CA GLU A 30 6.55 17.16 -1.26
C GLU A 30 5.03 17.42 -1.40
N CYS A 31 4.46 18.29 -0.55
CA CYS A 31 3.04 18.62 -0.60
C CYS A 31 2.61 19.34 -1.90
N GLU A 32 3.48 20.18 -2.45
CA GLU A 32 3.21 21.00 -3.63
C GLU A 32 3.59 20.31 -4.95
N GLU A 33 4.68 19.55 -4.98
CA GLU A 33 5.33 19.05 -6.20
C GLU A 33 5.17 17.53 -6.40
N LEU A 34 4.98 16.75 -5.31
CA LEU A 34 4.84 15.30 -5.39
C LEU A 34 3.37 14.87 -5.29
N TRP A 35 2.74 15.17 -4.15
CA TRP A 35 1.43 14.61 -3.81
C TRP A 35 0.30 14.95 -4.78
N PRO A 36 0.27 16.11 -5.46
CA PRO A 36 -0.72 16.38 -6.49
C PRO A 36 -0.60 15.53 -7.74
N HIS A 37 0.56 14.94 -8.01
CA HIS A 37 0.89 14.26 -9.26
C HIS A 37 1.01 12.74 -9.14
N VAL A 38 0.73 12.18 -7.97
CA VAL A 38 0.83 10.74 -7.72
C VAL A 38 -0.53 10.11 -7.44
N TRP A 39 -0.66 8.82 -7.81
CA TRP A 39 -1.83 8.04 -7.47
C TRP A 39 -1.86 7.73 -5.97
N GLN A 40 -2.99 8.00 -5.34
CA GLN A 40 -3.20 7.80 -3.91
C GLN A 40 -4.33 6.80 -3.71
N MET A 41 -4.05 5.70 -3.00
CA MET A 41 -5.10 4.75 -2.61
C MET A 41 -6.05 5.46 -1.64
N ALA A 42 -7.30 5.61 -2.04
CA ALA A 42 -8.28 6.40 -1.30
C ALA A 42 -9.21 5.53 -0.45
N CYS A 43 -9.80 4.50 -1.02
CA CYS A 43 -10.67 3.55 -0.32
C CYS A 43 -10.69 2.20 -1.02
N ARG A 44 -11.32 1.21 -0.39
CA ARG A 44 -11.64 -0.05 -1.05
C ARG A 44 -13.01 0.04 -1.74
N VAL A 45 -13.15 -0.68 -2.84
CA VAL A 45 -14.39 -0.70 -3.64
C VAL A 45 -15.59 -1.18 -2.81
N GLU A 46 -15.37 -2.11 -1.90
CA GLU A 46 -16.41 -2.66 -1.00
C GLU A 46 -16.94 -1.64 0.01
N GLN A 47 -16.26 -0.53 0.23
CA GLN A 47 -16.72 0.51 1.15
C GLN A 47 -17.81 1.43 0.53
N VAL A 48 -18.03 1.33 -0.77
CA VAL A 48 -19.09 2.05 -1.49
C VAL A 48 -19.89 1.05 -2.36
N PRO A 49 -20.58 0.06 -1.76
CA PRO A 49 -21.23 -1.02 -2.50
C PRO A 49 -22.45 -0.58 -3.30
N GLU A 50 -23.27 0.33 -2.76
CA GLU A 50 -24.57 0.71 -3.32
C GLU A 50 -24.55 2.08 -3.99
N VAL A 51 -25.38 2.27 -5.02
CA VAL A 51 -25.52 3.57 -5.69
C VAL A 51 -25.91 4.65 -4.67
N GLY A 52 -25.10 5.70 -4.62
CA GLY A 52 -25.24 6.81 -3.67
C GLY A 52 -24.37 6.67 -2.41
N ASP A 53 -23.75 5.52 -2.17
CA ASP A 53 -22.71 5.42 -1.12
C ASP A 53 -21.53 6.30 -1.46
N TRP A 54 -21.00 6.96 -0.45
CA TRP A 54 -19.84 7.83 -0.59
C TRP A 54 -18.87 7.69 0.59
N ILE A 55 -17.61 7.94 0.30
CA ILE A 55 -16.52 8.08 1.28
C ILE A 55 -15.81 9.39 1.04
N GLU A 56 -15.37 10.06 2.12
CA GLU A 56 -14.47 11.18 2.06
C GLU A 56 -13.02 10.70 2.20
N TYR A 57 -12.19 11.05 1.23
CA TYR A 57 -10.74 10.90 1.32
C TYR A 57 -10.09 12.25 1.53
N SER A 58 -9.35 12.39 2.65
CA SER A 58 -8.62 13.62 2.97
C SER A 58 -7.12 13.34 3.10
N ASN A 59 -6.30 14.13 2.42
CA ASN A 59 -4.85 14.10 2.55
C ASN A 59 -4.28 15.51 2.30
N LEU A 60 -3.36 15.97 3.15
CA LEU A 60 -2.65 17.25 3.01
C LEU A 60 -3.59 18.45 2.77
N GLY A 61 -4.69 18.50 3.51
CA GLY A 61 -5.68 19.59 3.43
C GLY A 61 -6.56 19.56 2.17
N LYS A 62 -6.42 18.56 1.31
CA LYS A 62 -7.32 18.32 0.16
C LYS A 62 -8.34 17.26 0.54
N SER A 63 -9.61 17.50 0.20
CA SER A 63 -10.71 16.58 0.44
C SER A 63 -11.43 16.23 -0.88
N VAL A 64 -11.72 14.94 -1.04
CA VAL A 64 -12.39 14.36 -2.22
C VAL A 64 -13.53 13.47 -1.75
N ILE A 65 -14.69 13.59 -2.39
CA ILE A 65 -15.83 12.69 -2.22
C ILE A 65 -15.71 11.60 -3.28
N ILE A 66 -15.62 10.36 -2.87
CA ILE A 66 -15.68 9.18 -3.73
C ILE A 66 -17.09 8.63 -3.61
N VAL A 67 -17.80 8.48 -4.73
CA VAL A 67 -19.22 8.10 -4.72
C VAL A 67 -19.50 7.00 -5.74
N ARG A 68 -20.31 6.02 -5.33
CA ARG A 68 -20.88 5.02 -6.25
C ARG A 68 -21.97 5.65 -7.09
N THR A 69 -21.76 5.70 -8.39
CA THR A 69 -22.76 6.09 -9.38
C THR A 69 -23.39 4.86 -10.04
N LYS A 70 -24.31 5.07 -10.96
CA LYS A 70 -24.91 3.97 -11.74
C LYS A 70 -23.91 3.33 -12.72
N ASP A 71 -22.95 4.13 -13.17
CA ASP A 71 -21.97 3.73 -14.20
C ASP A 71 -20.63 3.29 -13.60
N GLY A 72 -20.48 3.33 -12.27
CA GLY A 72 -19.22 2.96 -11.58
C GLY A 72 -18.93 3.80 -10.36
N ILE A 73 -17.67 4.16 -10.13
CA ILE A 73 -17.24 5.03 -9.06
C ILE A 73 -16.69 6.32 -9.65
N SER A 74 -17.12 7.45 -9.11
CA SER A 74 -16.62 8.78 -9.46
C SER A 74 -16.06 9.47 -8.22
N ALA A 75 -15.14 10.41 -8.44
CA ALA A 75 -14.60 11.24 -7.36
C ALA A 75 -14.72 12.73 -7.73
N TYR A 76 -15.02 13.55 -6.73
CA TYR A 76 -15.16 14.99 -6.86
C TYR A 76 -14.46 15.71 -5.73
N HIS A 77 -13.86 16.87 -6.02
CA HIS A 77 -13.37 17.75 -4.97
C HIS A 77 -14.51 18.13 -4.02
N ASN A 78 -14.32 17.94 -2.73
CA ASN A 78 -15.34 18.18 -1.71
C ASN A 78 -15.51 19.66 -1.40
N ALA A 79 -16.06 20.41 -2.36
CA ALA A 79 -16.22 21.85 -2.25
C ALA A 79 -17.47 22.33 -2.99
N CYS A 80 -18.39 22.97 -2.28
CA CYS A 80 -19.54 23.65 -2.85
C CYS A 80 -19.09 24.73 -3.84
N ARG A 81 -19.63 24.72 -5.06
CA ARG A 81 -19.26 25.67 -6.13
C ARG A 81 -19.70 27.12 -5.86
N HIS A 82 -20.43 27.36 -4.77
CA HIS A 82 -20.79 28.71 -4.35
C HIS A 82 -19.66 29.38 -3.53
N ARG A 83 -19.27 28.81 -2.38
CA ARG A 83 -18.30 29.41 -1.44
C ARG A 83 -17.38 28.38 -0.77
N GLY A 84 -17.23 27.20 -1.38
CA GLY A 84 -16.22 26.21 -0.99
C GLY A 84 -16.55 25.35 0.23
N VAL A 85 -17.76 25.46 0.82
CA VAL A 85 -18.11 24.63 1.99
C VAL A 85 -18.10 23.13 1.59
N PRO A 86 -17.51 22.24 2.39
CA PRO A 86 -17.60 20.80 2.15
C PRO A 86 -19.05 20.33 2.03
N LEU A 87 -19.30 19.41 1.10
CA LEU A 87 -20.63 18.89 0.80
C LEU A 87 -21.01 17.67 1.63
N THR A 88 -20.00 17.02 2.21
CA THR A 88 -20.15 15.85 3.08
C THR A 88 -19.72 16.19 4.50
N GLU A 89 -20.40 15.59 5.47
CA GLU A 89 -20.06 15.67 6.90
C GLU A 89 -19.80 14.24 7.39
N GLY A 90 -18.62 14.02 7.94
CA GLY A 90 -18.14 12.70 8.35
C GLY A 90 -17.34 11.99 7.25
N SER A 91 -16.90 10.77 7.54
CA SER A 91 -16.00 9.99 6.69
C SER A 91 -16.71 9.21 5.57
N HIS A 92 -17.99 8.85 5.77
CA HIS A 92 -18.78 8.07 4.81
C HIS A 92 -20.29 8.25 5.02
N GLY A 93 -21.08 7.85 4.03
CA GLY A 93 -22.53 7.90 4.11
C GLY A 93 -23.20 7.50 2.79
N ASN A 94 -24.51 7.75 2.71
CA ASN A 94 -25.31 7.51 1.50
C ASN A 94 -26.18 8.72 1.18
N CYS A 95 -26.19 9.13 -0.07
CA CYS A 95 -26.99 10.26 -0.57
C CYS A 95 -28.51 10.01 -0.56
N LYS A 96 -28.98 8.78 -0.33
CA LYS A 96 -30.42 8.38 -0.29
C LYS A 96 -31.21 8.90 -1.52
N GLY A 97 -30.60 8.87 -2.70
CA GLY A 97 -31.20 9.34 -3.95
C GLY A 97 -31.36 10.88 -4.09
N LYS A 98 -30.89 11.67 -3.11
CA LYS A 98 -31.01 13.14 -3.11
C LYS A 98 -29.79 13.86 -3.68
N GLY A 99 -28.66 13.12 -3.88
CA GLY A 99 -27.36 13.71 -4.21
C GLY A 99 -26.76 14.48 -3.04
N PHE A 100 -25.83 15.40 -3.37
CA PHE A 100 -25.14 16.24 -2.39
C PHE A 100 -25.87 17.56 -2.19
N ILE A 101 -26.07 17.96 -0.95
CA ILE A 101 -26.76 19.19 -0.59
C ILE A 101 -25.82 20.02 0.28
N CYS A 102 -25.44 21.21 -0.19
CA CYS A 102 -24.62 22.12 0.57
C CYS A 102 -25.32 22.52 1.87
N PRO A 103 -24.72 22.33 3.06
CA PRO A 103 -25.34 22.64 4.34
C PRO A 103 -25.52 24.14 4.56
N PHE A 104 -24.81 25.00 3.81
CA PHE A 104 -24.82 26.44 4.02
C PHE A 104 -26.02 27.13 3.34
N HIS A 105 -26.21 26.93 2.00
CA HIS A 105 -27.28 27.60 1.25
C HIS A 105 -28.16 26.66 0.44
N GLY A 106 -28.05 25.34 0.66
CA GLY A 106 -28.93 24.34 0.04
C GLY A 106 -28.74 24.14 -1.46
N TRP A 107 -27.61 24.56 -2.06
CA TRP A 107 -27.29 24.20 -3.44
C TRP A 107 -27.14 22.69 -3.56
N ARG A 108 -27.53 22.13 -4.71
CA ARG A 108 -27.60 20.65 -4.84
C ARG A 108 -26.90 20.16 -6.09
N TRP A 109 -26.32 18.98 -5.95
CA TRP A 109 -25.72 18.22 -7.04
C TRP A 109 -26.22 16.79 -7.00
N ASN A 110 -26.41 16.20 -8.18
CA ASN A 110 -26.62 14.76 -8.27
C ASN A 110 -25.30 14.01 -8.05
N ILE A 111 -25.37 12.67 -8.02
CA ILE A 111 -24.17 11.82 -7.80
C ILE A 111 -23.22 11.81 -9.00
N GLU A 112 -23.66 12.26 -10.16
CA GLU A 112 -22.84 12.49 -11.36
C GLU A 112 -22.16 13.87 -11.36
N GLY A 113 -22.25 14.64 -10.25
CA GLY A 113 -21.62 15.94 -10.07
C GLY A 113 -22.32 17.11 -10.77
N LYS A 114 -23.45 16.89 -11.45
CA LYS A 114 -24.20 17.96 -12.10
C LYS A 114 -24.98 18.77 -11.09
N ASN A 115 -24.90 20.12 -11.16
CA ASN A 115 -25.74 21.00 -10.33
C ASN A 115 -27.21 20.85 -10.71
N THR A 116 -28.05 20.62 -9.71
CA THR A 116 -29.50 20.40 -9.90
C THR A 116 -30.35 21.50 -9.30
N PHE A 117 -29.79 22.32 -8.40
CA PHE A 117 -30.52 23.39 -7.73
C PHE A 117 -29.60 24.48 -7.19
N VAL A 118 -29.94 25.72 -7.51
CA VAL A 118 -29.33 26.92 -6.94
C VAL A 118 -30.43 27.70 -6.24
N TYR A 119 -30.31 27.87 -4.91
CA TYR A 119 -31.27 28.67 -4.14
C TYR A 119 -31.17 30.13 -4.57
N GLY A 120 -32.35 30.76 -4.85
CA GLY A 120 -32.39 32.15 -5.28
C GLY A 120 -31.69 32.42 -6.61
N ARG A 121 -31.73 31.49 -7.56
CA ARG A 121 -31.07 31.58 -8.87
C ARG A 121 -31.26 32.95 -9.57
N HIS A 122 -32.43 33.56 -9.43
CA HIS A 122 -32.75 34.89 -10.02
C HIS A 122 -31.98 36.07 -9.38
N MET A 123 -31.31 35.86 -8.27
CA MET A 123 -30.45 36.84 -7.60
C MET A 123 -28.99 36.87 -8.09
N PHE A 124 -28.65 35.93 -8.96
CA PHE A 124 -27.31 35.81 -9.53
C PHE A 124 -27.32 36.29 -10.99
N SER A 125 -26.23 36.87 -11.44
CA SER A 125 -26.00 37.18 -12.85
C SER A 125 -25.84 35.90 -13.64
N GLU A 126 -26.33 35.87 -14.88
CA GLU A 126 -26.32 34.66 -15.73
C GLU A 126 -24.91 34.05 -15.91
N HIS A 127 -23.90 34.91 -16.10
CA HIS A 127 -22.50 34.45 -16.24
C HIS A 127 -21.94 33.77 -15.02
N GLN A 128 -22.56 33.90 -13.84
CA GLN A 128 -22.19 33.20 -12.61
C GLN A 128 -22.81 31.80 -12.49
N LEU A 129 -23.70 31.45 -13.40
CA LEU A 129 -24.56 30.26 -13.35
C LEU A 129 -24.37 29.37 -14.58
N ASP A 130 -23.19 29.43 -15.20
CA ASP A 130 -22.82 28.50 -16.27
C ASP A 130 -22.84 27.06 -15.75
N GLU A 131 -23.43 26.13 -16.48
CA GLU A 131 -23.62 24.75 -16.05
C GLU A 131 -22.29 24.01 -15.83
N GLN A 132 -21.26 24.32 -16.62
CA GLN A 132 -19.96 23.69 -16.50
C GLN A 132 -19.24 24.18 -15.24
N ASP A 133 -19.31 25.49 -14.95
CA ASP A 133 -18.74 26.08 -13.75
C ASP A 133 -19.45 25.63 -12.46
N LEU A 134 -20.75 25.35 -12.56
CA LEU A 134 -21.53 24.85 -11.42
C LEU A 134 -21.36 23.36 -11.16
N ALA A 135 -20.86 22.57 -12.11
CA ALA A 135 -20.57 21.16 -11.89
C ALA A 135 -19.50 20.96 -10.80
N LEU A 136 -19.61 19.90 -10.01
CA LEU A 136 -18.51 19.51 -9.11
C LEU A 136 -17.27 19.22 -9.94
N ARG A 137 -16.14 19.75 -9.51
CA ARG A 137 -14.87 19.46 -10.18
C ARG A 137 -14.54 17.98 -9.98
N PRO A 138 -14.39 17.19 -11.05
CA PRO A 138 -14.00 15.80 -10.94
C PRO A 138 -12.55 15.70 -10.42
N CYS A 139 -12.26 14.63 -9.70
CA CYS A 139 -10.92 14.18 -9.40
C CYS A 139 -10.68 12.90 -10.18
N ARG A 140 -9.53 12.79 -10.82
CA ARG A 140 -9.19 11.60 -11.61
C ARG A 140 -9.21 10.35 -10.74
N THR A 141 -9.84 9.29 -11.23
CA THR A 141 -10.15 8.09 -10.45
C THR A 141 -9.91 6.85 -11.29
N GLU A 142 -9.18 5.89 -10.77
CA GLU A 142 -8.98 4.57 -11.36
C GLU A 142 -9.17 3.48 -10.30
N ILE A 143 -9.54 2.28 -10.75
CA ILE A 143 -9.79 1.14 -9.87
C ILE A 143 -8.83 0.02 -10.25
N GLU A 144 -8.00 -0.39 -9.31
CA GLU A 144 -7.08 -1.52 -9.44
C GLU A 144 -7.10 -2.34 -8.15
N MET A 145 -6.96 -3.66 -8.24
CA MET A 145 -6.88 -4.61 -7.11
C MET A 145 -7.98 -4.44 -6.04
N GLY A 146 -9.19 -4.04 -6.42
CA GLY A 146 -10.29 -3.78 -5.49
C GLY A 146 -10.14 -2.48 -4.68
N CYS A 147 -9.22 -1.60 -5.06
CA CYS A 147 -9.02 -0.29 -4.46
C CYS A 147 -9.37 0.82 -5.43
N VAL A 148 -9.89 1.92 -4.90
CA VAL A 148 -10.10 3.17 -5.62
C VAL A 148 -8.88 4.05 -5.38
N PHE A 149 -8.24 4.46 -6.46
CA PHE A 149 -7.15 5.41 -6.45
C PHE A 149 -7.59 6.73 -7.04
N ILE A 150 -7.06 7.82 -6.51
CA ILE A 150 -7.27 9.17 -7.03
C ILE A 150 -5.94 9.82 -7.41
N ASN A 151 -6.01 10.76 -8.37
CA ASN A 151 -4.90 11.64 -8.72
C ASN A 151 -5.45 13.05 -8.92
N PHE A 152 -4.74 14.05 -8.41
CA PHE A 152 -5.15 15.46 -8.59
C PHE A 152 -4.64 16.06 -9.89
N ASP A 153 -3.79 15.35 -10.63
CA ASP A 153 -3.30 15.70 -11.96
C ASP A 153 -4.18 15.04 -13.02
N ASP A 154 -4.91 15.86 -13.77
CA ASP A 154 -5.80 15.39 -14.83
C ASP A 154 -5.02 14.74 -15.99
N ASP A 155 -3.73 15.07 -16.15
CA ASP A 155 -2.85 14.59 -17.23
C ASP A 155 -1.92 13.43 -16.79
N ALA A 156 -2.04 12.96 -15.52
CA ALA A 156 -1.21 11.85 -15.05
C ALA A 156 -1.36 10.60 -15.95
N PRO A 157 -0.30 9.82 -16.20
CA PRO A 157 -0.42 8.49 -16.81
C PRO A 157 -1.38 7.60 -16.03
N SER A 158 -1.97 6.59 -16.69
CA SER A 158 -2.87 5.68 -15.98
C SER A 158 -2.14 4.93 -14.85
N LEU A 159 -2.88 4.61 -13.78
CA LEU A 159 -2.32 3.82 -12.68
C LEU A 159 -1.83 2.46 -13.19
N ARG A 160 -2.64 1.81 -14.04
CA ARG A 160 -2.28 0.52 -14.62
C ARG A 160 -0.97 0.56 -15.42
N GLU A 161 -0.73 1.65 -16.14
CA GLU A 161 0.53 1.90 -16.84
C GLU A 161 1.71 2.03 -15.87
N GLN A 162 1.50 2.74 -14.75
CA GLN A 162 2.52 2.91 -13.71
C GLN A 162 2.79 1.61 -12.92
N LEU A 163 1.79 0.76 -12.74
CA LEU A 163 1.95 -0.56 -12.10
C LEU A 163 2.67 -1.56 -13.01
N GLY A 164 2.48 -1.44 -14.33
CA GLY A 164 3.11 -2.33 -15.30
C GLY A 164 2.82 -3.82 -15.05
N PRO A 165 3.86 -4.70 -14.98
CA PRO A 165 3.68 -6.13 -14.75
C PRO A 165 2.97 -6.47 -13.43
N LEU A 166 3.11 -5.63 -12.39
CA LEU A 166 2.44 -5.84 -11.11
C LEU A 166 0.92 -5.89 -11.26
N ALA A 167 0.33 -5.02 -12.09
CA ALA A 167 -1.11 -5.05 -12.34
C ALA A 167 -1.58 -6.41 -12.87
N VAL A 168 -0.82 -7.02 -13.78
CA VAL A 168 -1.12 -8.34 -14.34
C VAL A 168 -1.03 -9.43 -13.28
N GLY A 169 -0.01 -9.37 -12.42
CA GLY A 169 0.16 -10.30 -11.30
C GLY A 169 -1.01 -10.20 -10.30
N LEU A 170 -1.42 -9.00 -9.93
CA LEU A 170 -2.52 -8.77 -8.99
C LEU A 170 -3.89 -9.16 -9.58
N ASP A 171 -4.11 -8.96 -10.89
CA ASP A 171 -5.30 -9.48 -11.56
C ASP A 171 -5.35 -11.01 -11.50
N ALA A 172 -4.24 -11.67 -11.83
CA ALA A 172 -4.14 -13.12 -11.79
C ALA A 172 -4.29 -13.68 -10.36
N TYR A 173 -3.89 -12.88 -9.36
CA TYR A 173 -4.06 -13.18 -7.93
C TYR A 173 -5.51 -13.03 -7.46
N ASN A 174 -6.42 -12.48 -8.28
CA ASN A 174 -7.79 -12.10 -7.91
C ASN A 174 -7.82 -11.09 -6.73
N ALA A 175 -6.87 -10.16 -6.68
CA ALA A 175 -6.75 -9.18 -5.60
C ALA A 175 -8.00 -8.29 -5.46
N ASP A 176 -8.70 -8.03 -6.56
CA ASP A 176 -9.98 -7.30 -6.62
C ASP A 176 -11.13 -8.01 -5.88
N LYS A 177 -11.04 -9.34 -5.73
CA LYS A 177 -12.04 -10.17 -5.05
C LYS A 177 -11.75 -10.38 -3.57
N MET A 178 -10.59 -9.96 -3.09
CA MET A 178 -10.29 -9.99 -1.66
C MET A 178 -11.14 -8.99 -0.90
N ARG A 179 -11.43 -9.30 0.37
CA ARG A 179 -12.17 -8.42 1.30
C ARG A 179 -11.34 -8.20 2.56
N ALA A 180 -11.50 -7.04 3.15
CA ALA A 180 -10.86 -6.71 4.41
C ALA A 180 -11.57 -7.44 5.56
N GLU A 181 -10.81 -8.24 6.33
CA GLU A 181 -11.29 -8.81 7.58
C GLU A 181 -11.27 -7.79 8.72
N TRP A 182 -10.23 -6.97 8.72
CA TRP A 182 -10.01 -5.90 9.69
C TRP A 182 -9.07 -4.85 9.13
N CYS A 183 -9.13 -3.67 9.74
CA CYS A 183 -8.17 -2.59 9.51
C CYS A 183 -7.81 -1.95 10.84
N PHE A 184 -6.52 -1.84 11.13
CA PHE A 184 -5.99 -1.04 12.23
C PHE A 184 -5.36 0.24 11.71
N GLY A 185 -5.44 1.31 12.50
CA GLY A 185 -4.79 2.58 12.22
C GLY A 185 -4.04 3.11 13.42
N THR A 186 -2.95 3.83 13.17
CA THR A 186 -2.21 4.54 14.21
C THR A 186 -1.57 5.82 13.67
N VAL A 187 -1.33 6.76 14.56
CA VAL A 187 -0.51 7.93 14.26
C VAL A 187 0.89 7.67 14.80
N LEU A 188 1.86 7.61 13.89
CA LEU A 188 3.28 7.50 14.24
C LEU A 188 3.91 8.88 14.33
N PRO A 189 4.68 9.18 15.39
CA PRO A 189 5.47 10.41 15.48
C PRO A 189 6.76 10.26 14.66
N ALA A 190 6.60 10.15 13.35
CA ALA A 190 7.67 9.99 12.37
C ALA A 190 7.22 10.49 10.99
N ASN A 191 8.19 10.90 10.19
CA ASN A 191 7.96 11.23 8.79
C ASN A 191 7.40 10.01 8.03
N TRP A 192 6.48 10.25 7.12
CA TRP A 192 5.84 9.20 6.32
C TRP A 192 6.84 8.35 5.52
N LYS A 193 7.96 8.92 5.08
CA LYS A 193 9.03 8.19 4.38
C LYS A 193 9.78 7.24 5.31
N VAL A 194 10.09 7.66 6.54
CA VAL A 194 10.71 6.78 7.54
C VAL A 194 9.84 5.54 7.79
N ALA A 195 8.52 5.75 7.89
CA ALA A 195 7.57 4.66 8.07
C ALA A 195 7.47 3.75 6.83
N MET A 196 7.54 4.31 5.62
CA MET A 196 7.56 3.52 4.36
C MET A 196 8.85 2.71 4.22
N GLU A 197 9.99 3.34 4.50
CA GLU A 197 11.32 2.76 4.30
C GLU A 197 11.62 1.59 5.23
N ALA A 198 11.00 1.54 6.41
CA ALA A 198 11.09 0.38 7.30
C ALA A 198 10.63 -0.94 6.65
N PHE A 199 9.82 -0.87 5.58
CA PHE A 199 9.32 -2.04 4.85
C PHE A 199 9.96 -2.20 3.46
N MET A 200 10.97 -1.39 3.13
CA MET A 200 11.69 -1.43 1.86
C MET A 200 12.99 -2.22 1.91
N GLU A 201 13.29 -2.80 3.05
CA GLU A 201 14.48 -3.61 3.27
C GLU A 201 14.20 -4.70 4.31
N GLY A 202 14.96 -5.78 4.25
CA GLY A 202 14.87 -6.86 5.22
C GLY A 202 16.00 -6.85 6.25
N TYR A 203 16.92 -5.90 6.15
CA TYR A 203 18.12 -5.85 7.00
C TYR A 203 17.78 -5.67 8.49
N HIS A 204 16.73 -4.89 8.82
CA HIS A 204 16.27 -4.69 10.19
C HIS A 204 15.73 -5.97 10.86
N VAL A 205 15.24 -6.94 10.06
CA VAL A 205 14.68 -8.20 10.57
C VAL A 205 15.68 -8.94 11.49
N MET A 206 16.97 -8.81 11.21
CA MET A 206 18.06 -9.41 11.99
C MET A 206 17.96 -9.06 13.48
N ARG A 207 17.51 -7.86 13.80
CA ARG A 207 17.48 -7.37 15.18
C ARG A 207 16.07 -7.10 15.68
N THR A 208 15.19 -6.60 14.81
CA THR A 208 13.84 -6.18 15.18
C THR A 208 12.90 -7.37 15.35
N HIS A 209 13.08 -8.43 14.54
CA HIS A 209 12.22 -9.61 14.53
C HIS A 209 12.97 -10.91 14.87
N PRO A 210 13.57 -11.03 16.08
CA PRO A 210 14.42 -12.17 16.43
C PRO A 210 13.68 -13.52 16.36
N GLN A 211 12.35 -13.54 16.53
CA GLN A 211 11.52 -14.74 16.40
C GLN A 211 11.58 -15.34 15.00
N LEU A 212 11.75 -14.53 13.95
CA LEU A 212 11.86 -15.02 12.57
C LEU A 212 13.19 -15.65 12.25
N GLN A 213 14.19 -15.49 13.13
CA GLN A 213 15.56 -15.99 12.95
C GLN A 213 15.91 -17.22 13.82
N GLN A 214 15.00 -17.69 14.66
CA GLN A 214 15.29 -18.71 15.69
C GLN A 214 15.79 -20.04 15.12
N LYS A 215 15.36 -20.42 13.91
CA LYS A 215 15.67 -21.74 13.33
C LYS A 215 17.03 -21.77 12.65
N VAL A 216 17.38 -20.78 11.86
CA VAL A 216 18.63 -20.67 11.10
C VAL A 216 19.12 -19.22 11.00
N PRO A 217 19.51 -18.58 12.11
CA PRO A 217 19.72 -17.13 12.16
C PRO A 217 20.80 -16.63 11.18
N ILE A 218 21.92 -17.34 11.06
CA ILE A 218 23.03 -16.92 10.17
C ILE A 218 22.62 -17.02 8.70
N LEU A 219 22.00 -18.13 8.30
CA LEU A 219 21.56 -18.34 6.92
C LEU A 219 20.44 -17.38 6.53
N TYR A 220 19.50 -17.11 7.44
CA TYR A 220 18.44 -16.15 7.22
C TYR A 220 19.01 -14.75 6.95
N ASN A 221 19.95 -14.30 7.78
CA ASN A 221 20.59 -13.00 7.63
C ASN A 221 21.38 -12.86 6.32
N MET A 222 21.99 -13.95 5.82
CA MET A 222 22.75 -13.94 4.59
C MET A 222 21.86 -13.99 3.32
N MET A 223 20.66 -14.55 3.44
CA MET A 223 19.77 -14.78 2.31
C MET A 223 18.63 -13.77 2.21
N TYR A 224 18.30 -13.13 3.32
CA TYR A 224 17.29 -12.09 3.33
C TYR A 224 17.82 -10.86 2.57
N GLY A 225 17.12 -10.45 1.54
CA GLY A 225 17.61 -9.41 0.64
C GLY A 225 18.39 -9.92 -0.59
N MET A 226 18.63 -11.20 -0.68
CA MET A 226 19.09 -11.81 -1.93
C MET A 226 17.87 -12.43 -2.60
N ASP A 227 17.45 -11.96 -3.72
CA ASP A 227 16.25 -12.34 -4.48
C ASP A 227 15.89 -13.84 -4.41
N THR A 228 15.39 -14.27 -3.26
CA THR A 228 14.95 -15.64 -3.02
C THR A 228 13.50 -15.85 -3.43
N GLY A 229 12.81 -14.77 -3.84
CA GLY A 229 11.43 -14.79 -4.32
C GLY A 229 10.39 -15.31 -3.33
N GLY A 230 10.78 -15.68 -2.11
CA GLY A 230 9.88 -16.37 -1.19
C GLY A 230 10.14 -16.10 0.29
N ILE A 231 9.07 -16.19 1.08
CA ILE A 231 9.07 -16.08 2.55
C ILE A 231 9.37 -17.45 3.17
N GLY A 232 10.35 -18.17 2.65
CA GLY A 232 10.76 -19.45 3.20
C GLY A 232 11.94 -19.30 4.16
N VAL A 233 12.09 -20.26 5.07
CA VAL A 233 13.31 -20.41 5.89
C VAL A 233 14.34 -21.16 5.07
N PRO A 234 15.61 -20.74 5.04
CA PRO A 234 16.68 -21.50 4.39
C PRO A 234 16.81 -22.92 4.97
N ILE A 235 17.16 -23.87 4.12
CA ILE A 235 17.38 -25.26 4.52
C ILE A 235 18.59 -25.33 5.48
N ASN A 236 18.38 -25.91 6.66
CA ASN A 236 19.45 -26.22 7.58
C ASN A 236 20.07 -27.58 7.23
N PRO A 237 21.33 -27.62 6.75
CA PRO A 237 21.94 -28.88 6.30
C PRO A 237 22.23 -29.87 7.45
N ASN A 238 22.16 -29.42 8.71
CA ASN A 238 22.37 -30.26 9.88
C ASN A 238 21.08 -30.87 10.44
N ARG A 239 19.96 -30.68 9.74
CA ARG A 239 18.64 -31.22 10.12
C ARG A 239 18.10 -32.13 9.02
N SER A 240 17.26 -33.09 9.41
CA SER A 240 16.53 -33.90 8.43
C SER A 240 15.59 -33.05 7.58
N MET A 241 15.20 -33.53 6.41
CA MET A 241 14.24 -32.82 5.56
C MET A 241 12.91 -32.59 6.26
N LYS A 242 12.41 -33.58 7.00
CA LYS A 242 11.20 -33.45 7.81
C LYS A 242 11.29 -32.30 8.82
N GLU A 243 12.43 -32.17 9.52
CA GLU A 243 12.63 -31.06 10.45
C GLU A 243 12.70 -29.71 9.73
N ASN A 244 13.31 -29.65 8.54
CA ASN A 244 13.29 -28.44 7.73
C ASN A 244 11.85 -28.08 7.28
N ILE A 245 11.01 -29.05 6.93
CA ILE A 245 9.59 -28.81 6.60
C ILE A 245 8.83 -28.30 7.84
N VAL A 246 9.07 -28.87 9.02
CA VAL A 246 8.48 -28.34 10.26
C VAL A 246 8.91 -26.89 10.48
N ASP A 247 10.17 -26.55 10.23
CA ASP A 247 10.66 -25.17 10.34
C ASP A 247 9.96 -24.22 9.36
N GLN A 248 9.64 -24.67 8.11
CA GLN A 248 8.82 -23.86 7.18
C GLN A 248 7.42 -23.60 7.73
N VAL A 249 6.75 -24.64 8.23
CA VAL A 249 5.39 -24.52 8.80
C VAL A 249 5.38 -23.63 10.04
N ASP A 250 6.37 -23.79 10.92
CA ASP A 250 6.51 -22.96 12.11
C ASP A 250 6.78 -21.49 11.75
N HIS A 251 7.56 -21.23 10.69
CA HIS A 251 7.78 -19.89 10.18
C HIS A 251 6.48 -19.26 9.62
N MET A 252 5.72 -20.05 8.85
CA MET A 252 4.39 -19.61 8.38
C MET A 252 3.47 -19.30 9.55
N GLN A 253 3.49 -20.10 10.62
CA GLN A 253 2.72 -19.85 11.84
C GLN A 253 3.15 -18.54 12.52
N LEU A 254 4.46 -18.29 12.64
CA LEU A 254 4.99 -17.04 13.20
C LEU A 254 4.57 -15.82 12.38
N LEU A 255 4.56 -15.92 11.05
CA LEU A 255 4.05 -14.85 10.18
C LEU A 255 2.55 -14.66 10.35
N SER A 256 1.77 -15.74 10.45
CA SER A 256 0.32 -15.69 10.64
C SER A 256 -0.06 -15.02 11.97
N GLU A 257 0.64 -15.35 13.05
CA GLU A 257 0.39 -14.76 14.37
C GLU A 257 0.98 -13.35 14.49
N GLY A 258 2.16 -13.13 13.89
CA GLY A 258 2.91 -11.89 14.04
C GLY A 258 2.46 -10.75 13.12
N MET A 259 1.97 -11.07 11.92
CA MET A 259 1.49 -10.10 10.93
C MET A 259 -0.02 -10.17 10.69
N ALA A 260 -0.63 -11.30 11.03
CA ALA A 260 -2.04 -11.61 10.96
C ALA A 260 -2.70 -11.44 9.56
N GLY A 261 -2.33 -10.46 8.75
CA GLY A 261 -2.88 -10.25 7.41
C GLY A 261 -2.09 -10.90 6.28
N MET A 262 -0.77 -11.02 6.42
CA MET A 262 0.10 -11.51 5.36
C MET A 262 -0.12 -13.02 5.09
N CYS A 263 -0.09 -13.84 6.14
CA CYS A 263 -0.27 -15.29 6.05
C CYS A 263 -1.48 -15.68 6.89
N HIS A 264 -2.54 -16.15 6.23
CA HIS A 264 -3.76 -16.49 6.94
C HIS A 264 -3.66 -17.87 7.63
N ALA A 265 -4.23 -18.01 8.83
CA ALA A 265 -4.21 -19.24 9.60
C ALA A 265 -4.82 -20.45 8.85
N LYS A 266 -5.79 -20.21 7.93
CA LYS A 266 -6.36 -21.27 7.07
C LYS A 266 -5.32 -21.93 6.17
N ASP A 267 -4.33 -21.16 5.67
CA ASP A 267 -3.28 -21.66 4.80
C ASP A 267 -2.21 -22.41 5.60
N VAL A 268 -1.87 -21.91 6.79
CA VAL A 268 -0.99 -22.62 7.75
C VAL A 268 -1.58 -23.98 8.13
N ALA A 269 -2.88 -24.05 8.36
CA ALA A 269 -3.58 -25.31 8.68
C ALA A 269 -3.42 -26.33 7.53
N VAL A 270 -3.51 -25.89 6.27
CA VAL A 270 -3.27 -26.74 5.11
C VAL A 270 -1.80 -27.19 5.06
N ALA A 271 -0.84 -26.27 5.16
CA ALA A 271 0.58 -26.58 5.12
C ALA A 271 0.98 -27.59 6.21
N ARG A 272 0.38 -27.50 7.39
CA ARG A 272 0.61 -28.44 8.51
C ARG A 272 0.22 -29.88 8.18
N THR A 273 -0.75 -30.10 7.31
CA THR A 273 -1.13 -31.47 6.87
C THR A 273 -0.10 -32.12 5.96
N LEU A 274 0.87 -31.34 5.42
CA LEU A 274 1.85 -31.75 4.47
C LEU A 274 3.25 -31.98 5.08
N ILE A 275 3.36 -32.11 6.42
CA ILE A 275 4.65 -32.33 7.10
C ILE A 275 5.23 -33.73 6.82
N ASP A 276 4.38 -34.73 6.65
CA ASP A 276 4.77 -36.13 6.52
C ASP A 276 4.66 -36.67 5.09
N VAL A 277 4.66 -35.79 4.08
CA VAL A 277 4.58 -36.21 2.68
C VAL A 277 5.93 -36.76 2.19
N GLU A 278 5.87 -37.65 1.20
CA GLU A 278 7.09 -38.12 0.53
C GLU A 278 7.70 -37.00 -0.32
N LEU A 279 8.99 -36.79 -0.17
CA LEU A 279 9.75 -35.74 -0.84
C LEU A 279 10.95 -36.30 -1.59
N PRO A 280 11.43 -35.60 -2.65
CA PRO A 280 12.69 -35.95 -3.33
C PRO A 280 13.88 -35.98 -2.34
N GLU A 281 14.93 -36.76 -2.70
CA GLU A 281 16.14 -36.84 -1.87
C GLU A 281 16.97 -35.54 -1.88
N ASP A 282 16.97 -34.84 -3.03
CA ASP A 282 17.66 -33.55 -3.14
C ASP A 282 16.94 -32.45 -2.31
N PRO A 283 17.64 -31.80 -1.38
CA PRO A 283 17.02 -30.86 -0.47
C PRO A 283 16.33 -29.65 -1.15
N GLN A 284 16.90 -29.14 -2.23
CA GLN A 284 16.33 -28.01 -2.97
C GLN A 284 15.06 -28.43 -3.72
N GLN A 285 15.12 -29.58 -4.39
CA GLN A 285 13.93 -30.12 -5.05
C GLN A 285 12.86 -30.49 -4.05
N ALA A 286 13.21 -30.99 -2.87
CA ALA A 286 12.27 -31.32 -1.80
C ALA A 286 11.48 -30.09 -1.33
N ILE A 287 12.16 -28.97 -1.06
CA ILE A 287 11.50 -27.70 -0.65
C ILE A 287 10.63 -27.15 -1.78
N MET A 288 11.11 -27.13 -3.00
CA MET A 288 10.32 -26.66 -4.15
C MET A 288 9.08 -27.53 -4.37
N HIS A 289 9.24 -28.85 -4.25
CA HIS A 289 8.13 -29.78 -4.37
C HIS A 289 7.10 -29.58 -3.26
N TRP A 290 7.57 -29.42 -2.01
CA TRP A 290 6.71 -29.18 -0.87
C TRP A 290 5.91 -27.88 -1.01
N PHE A 291 6.53 -26.77 -1.38
CA PHE A 291 5.80 -25.51 -1.64
C PHE A 291 4.81 -25.64 -2.80
N GLY A 292 5.15 -26.40 -3.85
CA GLY A 292 4.22 -26.73 -4.93
C GLY A 292 2.99 -27.50 -4.44
N MET A 293 3.18 -28.42 -3.49
CA MET A 293 2.07 -29.14 -2.84
C MET A 293 1.25 -28.20 -1.93
N VAL A 294 1.87 -27.33 -1.17
CA VAL A 294 1.19 -26.32 -0.35
C VAL A 294 0.32 -25.45 -1.24
N ASN A 295 0.87 -24.87 -2.30
CA ASN A 295 0.12 -24.06 -3.27
C ASN A 295 -1.07 -24.81 -3.84
N HIS A 296 -0.86 -26.06 -4.26
CA HIS A 296 -1.93 -26.91 -4.81
C HIS A 296 -3.05 -27.13 -3.76
N CYS A 297 -2.67 -27.55 -2.56
CA CYS A 297 -3.63 -27.88 -1.52
C CYS A 297 -4.37 -26.63 -0.99
N VAL A 298 -3.69 -25.48 -0.87
CA VAL A 298 -4.34 -24.21 -0.53
C VAL A 298 -5.34 -23.80 -1.61
N THR A 299 -4.95 -23.89 -2.89
CA THR A 299 -5.85 -23.63 -4.02
C THR A 299 -7.09 -24.51 -3.95
N GLN A 300 -6.92 -25.85 -3.79
CA GLN A 300 -8.03 -26.79 -3.70
C GLN A 300 -8.93 -26.53 -2.47
N ALA A 301 -8.33 -26.26 -1.32
CA ALA A 301 -9.06 -25.98 -0.10
C ALA A 301 -9.89 -24.69 -0.22
N GLY A 302 -9.34 -23.63 -0.80
CA GLY A 302 -10.05 -22.37 -1.07
C GLY A 302 -11.24 -22.58 -2.02
N GLN A 303 -10.97 -23.23 -3.17
CA GLN A 303 -12.03 -23.53 -4.15
C GLN A 303 -13.12 -24.44 -3.57
N ALA A 304 -12.77 -25.41 -2.72
CA ALA A 304 -13.73 -26.27 -2.05
C ALA A 304 -14.63 -25.51 -1.05
N ARG A 305 -14.13 -24.40 -0.48
CA ARG A 305 -14.93 -23.47 0.34
C ARG A 305 -15.76 -22.50 -0.50
N GLY A 306 -15.60 -22.46 -1.83
CA GLY A 306 -16.24 -21.49 -2.72
C GLY A 306 -15.54 -20.14 -2.78
N GLU A 307 -14.30 -20.06 -2.32
CA GLU A 307 -13.46 -18.86 -2.42
C GLU A 307 -12.89 -18.70 -3.84
N PRO A 308 -12.73 -17.48 -4.37
CA PRO A 308 -12.11 -17.23 -5.68
C PRO A 308 -10.58 -17.35 -5.62
N THR A 309 -10.06 -18.35 -4.90
CA THR A 309 -8.62 -18.61 -4.77
C THR A 309 -8.05 -19.03 -6.12
N PRO A 310 -7.03 -18.30 -6.65
CA PRO A 310 -6.42 -18.62 -7.93
C PRO A 310 -5.56 -19.88 -7.84
N ASP A 311 -5.13 -20.39 -9.01
CA ASP A 311 -4.11 -21.44 -9.07
C ASP A 311 -2.74 -20.85 -8.69
N LEU A 312 -2.33 -21.06 -7.42
CA LEU A 312 -1.10 -20.49 -6.87
C LEU A 312 0.16 -21.05 -7.54
N ASN A 313 0.15 -22.28 -8.05
CA ASN A 313 1.28 -22.83 -8.80
C ASN A 313 1.43 -22.16 -10.17
N ARG A 314 0.32 -21.92 -10.83
CA ARG A 314 0.31 -21.19 -12.11
C ARG A 314 0.78 -19.76 -11.92
N LEU A 315 0.29 -19.08 -10.88
CA LEU A 315 0.74 -17.74 -10.50
C LEU A 315 2.24 -17.66 -10.30
N ALA A 316 2.81 -18.58 -9.53
CA ALA A 316 4.24 -18.60 -9.23
C ALA A 316 5.13 -18.70 -10.48
N VAL A 317 4.60 -19.25 -11.59
CA VAL A 317 5.35 -19.45 -12.84
C VAL A 317 5.06 -18.34 -13.87
N GLU A 318 3.79 -18.02 -14.10
CA GLU A 318 3.36 -17.14 -15.20
C GLU A 318 3.36 -15.65 -14.83
N THR A 319 2.95 -15.35 -13.59
CA THR A 319 2.74 -13.98 -13.11
C THR A 319 3.15 -13.87 -11.64
N PRO A 320 4.42 -14.12 -11.30
CA PRO A 320 4.85 -14.12 -9.91
C PRO A 320 4.64 -12.74 -9.27
N VAL A 321 4.01 -12.76 -8.10
CA VAL A 321 3.89 -11.59 -7.21
C VAL A 321 4.89 -11.79 -6.09
N LYS A 322 5.68 -10.78 -5.79
CA LYS A 322 6.68 -10.84 -4.72
C LYS A 322 6.01 -10.71 -3.35
N SER A 323 6.69 -11.17 -2.33
CA SER A 323 6.22 -11.08 -0.94
C SER A 323 6.07 -9.66 -0.41
N VAL A 324 6.67 -8.68 -1.09
CA VAL A 324 6.47 -7.25 -0.85
C VAL A 324 6.40 -6.54 -2.19
N GLU A 325 5.31 -5.84 -2.43
CA GLU A 325 5.06 -5.08 -3.65
C GLU A 325 4.72 -3.64 -3.33
N PHE A 326 5.44 -2.70 -3.93
CA PHE A 326 5.29 -1.27 -3.66
C PHE A 326 4.48 -0.57 -4.74
N ILE A 327 3.52 0.22 -4.31
CA ILE A 327 2.73 1.13 -5.14
C ILE A 327 3.04 2.56 -4.70
N PHE A 328 3.87 3.22 -5.51
CA PHE A 328 4.35 4.57 -5.20
C PHE A 328 3.19 5.57 -5.06
N PRO A 329 3.21 6.47 -4.09
CA PRO A 329 4.30 6.71 -3.15
C PRO A 329 4.12 6.01 -1.78
N ASN A 330 2.92 5.55 -1.40
CA ASN A 330 2.59 5.35 0.00
C ASN A 330 1.70 4.14 0.29
N TYR A 331 1.64 3.20 -0.65
CA TYR A 331 0.86 1.98 -0.50
C TYR A 331 1.72 0.76 -0.85
N PHE A 332 1.64 -0.29 -0.05
CA PHE A 332 2.33 -1.53 -0.35
C PHE A 332 1.57 -2.76 0.13
N LEU A 333 1.85 -3.89 -0.49
CA LEU A 333 1.17 -5.15 -0.33
C LEU A 333 2.18 -6.22 0.10
N LEU A 334 1.73 -7.12 0.95
CA LEU A 334 2.48 -8.29 1.43
C LEU A 334 1.66 -9.54 1.12
N PRO A 335 1.61 -9.98 -0.15
CA PRO A 335 0.89 -11.18 -0.55
C PRO A 335 1.62 -12.44 -0.10
N PHE A 336 0.87 -13.43 0.40
CA PHE A 336 1.36 -14.75 0.69
C PHE A 336 0.24 -15.79 0.62
N LEU A 337 0.41 -16.81 -0.23
CA LEU A 337 -0.58 -17.86 -0.51
C LEU A 337 -1.96 -17.30 -0.91
N SER A 338 -2.99 -17.43 -0.08
CA SER A 338 -4.35 -16.99 -0.41
C SER A 338 -4.77 -15.67 0.28
N SER A 339 -3.83 -14.96 0.91
CA SER A 339 -4.07 -13.72 1.65
C SER A 339 -3.01 -12.68 1.40
N MET A 340 -3.27 -11.44 1.84
CA MET A 340 -2.27 -10.38 1.79
C MET A 340 -2.52 -9.36 2.91
N ALA A 341 -1.45 -8.81 3.48
CA ALA A 341 -1.55 -7.56 4.20
C ALA A 341 -1.42 -6.39 3.23
N ALA A 342 -2.10 -5.29 3.51
CA ALA A 342 -1.97 -4.04 2.77
C ALA A 342 -1.71 -2.89 3.73
N TYR A 343 -0.83 -1.97 3.36
CA TYR A 343 -0.41 -0.85 4.20
C TYR A 343 -0.53 0.45 3.44
N ARG A 344 -1.14 1.46 4.09
CA ARG A 344 -1.21 2.82 3.58
C ARG A 344 -0.61 3.78 4.59
N ILE A 345 0.34 4.60 4.16
CA ILE A 345 0.99 5.58 5.04
C ILE A 345 0.75 6.98 4.48
N ARG A 346 0.02 7.82 5.21
CA ARG A 346 -0.31 9.18 4.78
C ARG A 346 0.40 10.21 5.66
N PRO A 347 1.04 11.23 5.08
CA PRO A 347 1.63 12.31 5.86
C PRO A 347 0.56 13.13 6.60
N LEU A 348 0.82 13.45 7.85
CA LEU A 348 0.05 14.39 8.66
C LEU A 348 0.85 15.67 8.96
N GLY A 349 2.16 15.60 8.81
CA GLY A 349 3.11 16.67 9.03
C GLY A 349 4.52 16.22 8.71
N PRO A 350 5.53 17.09 8.84
CA PRO A 350 6.92 16.72 8.56
C PRO A 350 7.40 15.51 9.37
N GLU A 351 6.92 15.36 10.60
CA GLU A 351 7.33 14.31 11.52
C GLU A 351 6.13 13.56 12.13
N SER A 352 5.05 13.44 11.37
CA SER A 352 3.87 12.68 11.77
C SER A 352 3.18 12.07 10.57
N CYS A 353 2.79 10.81 10.68
CA CYS A 353 2.04 10.11 9.64
C CYS A 353 0.93 9.22 10.21
N MET A 354 -0.11 9.02 9.42
CA MET A 354 -1.14 8.01 9.63
C MET A 354 -0.68 6.71 8.98
N PHE A 355 -0.59 5.67 9.76
CA PHE A 355 -0.26 4.33 9.30
C PHE A 355 -1.50 3.44 9.42
N GLU A 356 -1.93 2.85 8.32
CA GLU A 356 -3.10 1.97 8.26
C GLU A 356 -2.68 0.59 7.72
N LEU A 357 -3.20 -0.46 8.35
CA LEU A 357 -2.88 -1.86 8.07
C LEU A 357 -4.16 -2.66 7.88
N TRP A 358 -4.32 -3.32 6.73
CA TRP A 358 -5.43 -4.23 6.41
C TRP A 358 -5.00 -5.69 6.36
N SER A 359 -5.89 -6.60 6.80
CA SER A 359 -5.86 -8.01 6.44
C SER A 359 -6.83 -8.24 5.30
N LEU A 360 -6.35 -8.76 4.19
CA LEU A 360 -7.14 -9.05 2.99
C LEU A 360 -7.11 -10.55 2.70
N THR A 361 -8.27 -11.16 2.48
CA THR A 361 -8.36 -12.56 2.05
C THR A 361 -9.60 -12.80 1.19
N HIS A 362 -9.67 -13.97 0.58
CA HIS A 362 -10.84 -14.40 -0.18
C HIS A 362 -11.90 -15.02 0.73
N PHE A 363 -13.17 -14.74 0.41
CA PHE A 363 -14.35 -15.32 1.04
C PHE A 363 -15.25 -15.97 -0.01
N PRO A 364 -16.07 -16.96 0.35
CA PRO A 364 -17.16 -17.43 -0.51
C PRO A 364 -18.14 -16.29 -0.79
N GLU A 365 -18.70 -16.27 -1.99
CA GLU A 365 -19.70 -15.26 -2.36
C GLU A 365 -20.89 -15.28 -1.39
N GLY A 366 -21.26 -14.11 -0.88
CA GLY A 366 -22.33 -13.92 0.11
C GLY A 366 -21.98 -14.33 1.54
N GLN A 367 -20.72 -14.68 1.81
CA GLN A 367 -20.19 -14.97 3.15
C GLN A 367 -19.06 -14.03 3.57
N GLU A 368 -18.95 -12.91 2.88
CA GLU A 368 -17.97 -11.88 3.19
C GLU A 368 -18.25 -11.28 4.58
N PRO A 369 -17.21 -10.86 5.33
CA PRO A 369 -17.41 -10.17 6.59
C PRO A 369 -18.10 -8.81 6.38
N PRO A 370 -18.67 -8.22 7.45
CA PRO A 370 -19.12 -6.84 7.39
C PRO A 370 -18.02 -5.91 6.88
N VAL A 371 -18.39 -4.96 6.02
CA VAL A 371 -17.44 -4.04 5.42
C VAL A 371 -16.72 -3.21 6.49
N VAL A 372 -15.42 -3.20 6.46
CA VAL A 372 -14.58 -2.37 7.34
C VAL A 372 -14.58 -0.94 6.79
N MET A 373 -15.41 -0.07 7.37
CA MET A 373 -15.57 1.31 6.92
C MET A 373 -14.43 2.21 7.39
N GLU A 374 -13.93 2.01 8.60
CA GLU A 374 -12.89 2.81 9.23
C GLU A 374 -11.87 1.91 9.93
N PRO A 375 -10.60 2.33 10.03
CA PRO A 375 -9.63 1.60 10.83
C PRO A 375 -9.97 1.71 12.32
N VAL A 376 -9.74 0.63 13.06
CA VAL A 376 -9.71 0.68 14.53
C VAL A 376 -8.44 1.43 14.93
N MET A 377 -8.61 2.65 15.42
CA MET A 377 -7.49 3.51 15.81
C MET A 377 -6.90 3.08 17.15
N LEU A 378 -5.62 2.78 17.16
CA LEU A 378 -4.86 2.34 18.36
C LEU A 378 -3.65 3.28 18.57
N PRO A 379 -3.22 3.49 19.83
CA PRO A 379 -1.89 4.06 20.08
C PRO A 379 -0.81 3.19 19.44
N TYR A 380 0.27 3.78 18.89
CA TYR A 380 1.29 3.04 18.14
C TYR A 380 2.06 2.01 19.01
N ASP A 381 2.04 2.18 20.31
CA ASP A 381 2.63 1.29 21.31
C ASP A 381 1.63 0.26 21.88
N SER A 382 0.41 0.20 21.34
CA SER A 382 -0.64 -0.73 21.79
C SER A 382 -0.22 -2.20 21.59
N ASP A 383 -0.50 -3.03 22.59
CA ASP A 383 -0.33 -4.48 22.54
C ASP A 383 -1.40 -5.20 21.69
N GLN A 384 -2.43 -4.49 21.26
CA GLN A 384 -3.46 -5.02 20.35
C GLN A 384 -2.99 -5.14 18.90
N PHE A 385 -1.89 -4.45 18.51
CA PHE A 385 -1.28 -4.70 17.23
C PHE A 385 -0.64 -6.10 17.16
N PRO A 386 -0.65 -6.75 15.99
CA PRO A 386 0.16 -7.93 15.76
C PRO A 386 1.64 -7.67 16.12
N MET A 387 2.35 -8.71 16.54
CA MET A 387 3.68 -8.56 17.15
C MET A 387 4.71 -7.90 16.20
N ILE A 388 4.71 -8.24 14.92
CA ILE A 388 5.70 -7.72 13.95
C ILE A 388 5.50 -6.21 13.71
N PRO A 389 4.31 -5.71 13.30
CA PRO A 389 4.08 -4.26 13.21
C PRO A 389 4.39 -3.51 14.50
N ARG A 390 4.06 -4.08 15.67
CA ARG A 390 4.36 -3.46 16.96
C ARG A 390 5.87 -3.29 17.20
N GLN A 391 6.68 -4.26 16.77
CA GLN A 391 8.13 -4.16 16.83
C GLN A 391 8.66 -3.04 15.94
N ASP A 392 8.12 -2.92 14.72
CA ASP A 392 8.47 -1.82 13.79
C ASP A 392 8.07 -0.46 14.36
N TYR A 393 6.84 -0.35 14.88
CA TYR A 393 6.35 0.90 15.47
C TYR A 393 7.14 1.33 16.71
N SER A 394 7.85 0.41 17.38
CA SER A 394 8.76 0.76 18.47
C SER A 394 10.06 1.39 17.96
N ASN A 395 10.53 1.06 16.76
CA ASN A 395 11.79 1.52 16.19
C ASN A 395 11.63 2.79 15.33
N ILE A 396 10.56 2.91 14.57
CA ILE A 396 10.31 4.04 13.66
C ILE A 396 10.39 5.41 14.38
N PRO A 397 9.74 5.62 15.54
CA PRO A 397 9.89 6.88 16.29
C PRO A 397 11.29 7.12 16.84
N LEU A 398 12.02 6.05 17.19
CA LEU A 398 13.39 6.16 17.65
C LEU A 398 14.32 6.58 16.52
N GLN A 399 14.12 6.04 15.30
CA GLN A 399 14.85 6.46 14.12
C GLN A 399 14.57 7.94 13.84
N GLN A 400 13.29 8.37 13.79
CA GLN A 400 12.92 9.78 13.60
C GLN A 400 13.65 10.69 14.58
N LYS A 401 13.65 10.34 15.85
CA LYS A 401 14.39 11.11 16.87
C LYS A 401 15.91 11.15 16.60
N GLY A 402 16.48 10.05 16.14
CA GLY A 402 17.91 9.93 15.83
C GLY A 402 18.35 10.78 14.63
N LEU A 403 17.45 11.05 13.67
CA LEU A 403 17.73 11.86 12.50
C LEU A 403 18.10 13.32 12.83
N HIS A 404 17.70 13.82 14.01
CA HIS A 404 18.06 15.16 14.52
C HIS A 404 19.42 15.21 15.23
N ALA A 405 20.13 14.09 15.36
CA ALA A 405 21.37 14.08 16.10
C ALA A 405 22.44 14.93 15.41
N GLU A 406 23.08 15.81 16.16
CA GLU A 406 24.19 16.64 15.66
C GLU A 406 25.32 15.74 15.12
N GLY A 407 25.78 16.03 13.90
CA GLY A 407 26.81 15.23 13.21
C GLY A 407 26.29 13.97 12.51
N PHE A 408 24.95 13.76 12.46
CA PHE A 408 24.32 12.71 11.68
C PHE A 408 23.62 13.33 10.46
N ASP A 409 24.39 13.74 9.44
CA ASP A 409 23.89 14.49 8.30
C ASP A 409 23.29 13.60 7.20
N PHE A 410 23.67 12.30 7.18
CA PHE A 410 23.26 11.36 6.14
C PHE A 410 22.95 9.98 6.73
N MET A 411 21.86 9.36 6.30
CA MET A 411 21.70 7.91 6.36
C MET A 411 22.64 7.24 5.36
N ARG A 412 23.17 6.07 5.72
CA ARG A 412 24.06 5.28 4.86
C ARG A 412 23.36 4.02 4.45
N LEU A 413 23.13 3.87 3.17
CA LEU A 413 22.41 2.74 2.61
C LEU A 413 23.37 1.70 2.05
N SER A 414 23.06 0.43 2.26
CA SER A 414 23.70 -0.67 1.57
C SER A 414 23.28 -0.67 0.10
N LYS A 415 24.23 -0.59 -0.81
CA LYS A 415 23.96 -0.66 -2.26
C LYS A 415 23.38 -2.00 -2.73
N VAL A 416 23.42 -3.03 -1.88
CA VAL A 416 22.99 -4.39 -2.23
C VAL A 416 21.60 -4.70 -1.73
N ILE A 417 21.26 -4.28 -0.50
CA ILE A 417 20.01 -4.67 0.19
C ILE A 417 19.12 -3.51 0.59
N GLU A 418 19.55 -2.25 0.38
CA GLU A 418 18.75 -1.05 0.68
C GLU A 418 18.60 -0.13 -0.54
N GLY A 419 18.88 -0.67 -1.74
CA GLY A 419 18.78 0.09 -2.98
C GLY A 419 17.35 0.56 -3.26
N LEU A 420 16.33 -0.14 -2.78
CA LEU A 420 14.93 0.26 -2.93
C LEU A 420 14.68 1.62 -2.25
N ILE A 421 15.21 1.86 -1.05
CA ILE A 421 15.11 3.14 -0.34
C ILE A 421 15.73 4.26 -1.18
N SER A 422 16.95 4.02 -1.72
CA SER A 422 17.61 4.96 -2.61
C SER A 422 16.77 5.28 -3.84
N ASN A 423 16.25 4.24 -4.51
CA ASN A 423 15.44 4.38 -5.72
C ASN A 423 14.16 5.18 -5.43
N TYR A 424 13.48 4.86 -4.35
CA TYR A 424 12.28 5.55 -3.87
C TYR A 424 12.53 7.05 -3.62
N GLN A 425 13.57 7.38 -2.87
CA GLN A 425 13.90 8.77 -2.55
C GLN A 425 14.30 9.57 -3.80
N ARG A 426 14.99 8.96 -4.76
CA ARG A 426 15.34 9.60 -6.03
C ARG A 426 14.15 9.79 -6.96
N ILE A 427 13.13 8.91 -6.89
CA ILE A 427 11.86 9.13 -7.59
C ILE A 427 11.15 10.38 -7.01
N ILE A 428 11.16 10.57 -5.69
CA ILE A 428 10.65 11.80 -5.06
C ILE A 428 11.39 13.03 -5.62
N ASP A 429 12.72 12.98 -5.73
CA ASP A 429 13.50 14.06 -6.35
C ASP A 429 13.09 14.30 -7.81
N GLY A 430 12.79 13.26 -8.56
CA GLY A 430 12.29 13.35 -9.92
C GLY A 430 10.98 14.15 -10.02
N TYR A 431 10.03 13.91 -9.11
CA TYR A 431 8.80 14.70 -9.03
C TYR A 431 9.07 16.16 -8.66
N ILE A 432 9.90 16.41 -7.65
CA ILE A 432 10.28 17.77 -7.22
C ILE A 432 11.01 18.54 -8.34
N ARG A 433 11.71 17.84 -9.21
CA ARG A 433 12.39 18.41 -10.40
C ARG A 433 11.45 18.59 -11.59
N HIS A 434 10.22 18.12 -11.52
CA HIS A 434 9.30 18.03 -12.66
C HIS A 434 9.95 17.27 -13.84
N GLU A 435 10.55 16.10 -13.55
CA GLU A 435 11.02 15.23 -14.64
C GLU A 435 9.83 14.78 -15.50
N PRO A 436 10.05 14.48 -16.78
CA PRO A 436 8.98 14.03 -17.67
C PRO A 436 8.21 12.81 -17.10
N MET A 437 6.88 12.84 -17.20
CA MET A 437 6.02 11.82 -16.59
C MET A 437 6.25 10.40 -17.13
N ASP A 438 6.69 10.27 -18.39
CA ASP A 438 7.09 9.00 -18.99
C ASP A 438 8.30 8.38 -18.29
N LYS A 439 9.28 9.21 -17.90
CA LYS A 439 10.43 8.77 -17.12
C LYS A 439 10.05 8.41 -15.68
N LEU A 440 9.21 9.23 -15.04
CA LEU A 440 8.72 8.96 -13.69
C LEU A 440 7.90 7.66 -13.64
N SER A 441 7.04 7.42 -14.62
CA SER A 441 6.29 6.17 -14.74
C SER A 441 7.21 4.95 -14.91
N ALA A 442 8.22 5.06 -15.77
CA ALA A 442 9.20 3.99 -15.95
C ALA A 442 10.02 3.72 -14.67
N ALA A 443 10.33 4.76 -13.89
CA ALA A 443 11.02 4.63 -12.61
C ALA A 443 10.13 3.98 -11.54
N THR A 444 8.85 4.34 -11.46
CA THR A 444 7.91 3.74 -10.50
C THR A 444 7.66 2.26 -10.80
N GLN A 445 7.60 1.86 -12.07
CA GLN A 445 7.53 0.43 -12.46
C GLN A 445 8.73 -0.38 -11.96
N LYS A 446 9.94 0.20 -12.05
CA LYS A 446 11.16 -0.45 -11.54
C LYS A 446 11.13 -0.62 -10.02
N LEU A 447 10.45 0.30 -9.31
CA LEU A 447 10.35 0.24 -7.86
C LEU A 447 9.58 -1.01 -7.40
N ALA A 448 8.45 -1.33 -8.00
CA ALA A 448 7.59 -2.44 -7.62
C ALA A 448 8.34 -3.79 -7.62
N GLY A 449 9.24 -3.99 -8.55
CA GLY A 449 10.00 -5.24 -8.68
C GLY A 449 11.36 -5.26 -7.96
N ASN A 450 11.67 -4.31 -7.08
CA ASN A 450 13.04 -4.10 -6.57
C ASN A 450 13.19 -4.22 -5.04
N PHE A 451 12.32 -4.96 -4.38
CA PHE A 451 12.44 -5.19 -2.94
C PHE A 451 13.80 -5.81 -2.59
N ASP A 452 14.51 -5.24 -1.60
CA ASP A 452 15.88 -5.61 -1.20
C ASP A 452 16.88 -5.70 -2.37
N GLY A 453 16.63 -4.94 -3.42
CA GLY A 453 17.46 -4.93 -4.61
C GLY A 453 18.47 -3.80 -4.64
N PRO A 454 19.31 -3.75 -5.69
CA PRO A 454 20.36 -2.75 -5.81
C PRO A 454 19.81 -1.36 -6.16
N VAL A 455 20.69 -0.36 -6.05
CA VAL A 455 20.48 0.96 -6.62
C VAL A 455 20.37 0.82 -8.15
N LEU A 456 19.27 1.32 -8.72
CA LEU A 456 18.95 1.25 -10.15
C LEU A 456 19.28 2.57 -10.87
N ASP A 457 19.54 2.47 -12.16
CA ASP A 457 19.43 3.62 -13.06
C ASP A 457 17.96 3.92 -13.33
N LEU A 458 17.48 5.08 -12.89
CA LEU A 458 16.11 5.54 -13.05
C LEU A 458 15.86 6.29 -14.37
N GLY A 459 16.93 6.63 -15.11
CA GLY A 459 16.84 7.34 -16.38
C GLY A 459 16.82 8.87 -16.25
N PHE A 460 17.10 9.40 -15.03
CA PHE A 460 17.22 10.84 -14.75
C PHE A 460 18.14 11.11 -13.55
#